data_9492920c22611e6adcb5fc8ece5bfb7a
#
_entry.id   9492920c22611e6adcb5fc8ece5bfb7a
#
_cell.length_a   1.000
_cell.length_b   1.000
_cell.length_c   1.000
_cell.angle_alpha   90.00
_cell.angle_beta   90.00
_cell.angle_gamma   90.00
#
_symmetry.space_group_name_H-M   'P 1'
#
loop_
_entity.id
_entity.type
_entity.pdbx_description
1 polymer ?
#
loop_
_entity_poly.entity_id
_entity_poly.type
_entity_poly.pdbx_seq_one_letter_code
_entity_poly.pdbx_strand_id
1 'polypeptide(L)'
;MIEITLADGAKREFPQPVTVAEVAQSIGPGLAKAALGGKVDGRLVDTSHVIRQDASVAIVTSRDAEGLEMIRHSTAHLLAYAVKELFPEAQVTIGPVIENGFYYDFSYKRPFTPEDLAAIEKKMAELAARDEPVERRVLPRDEAVAYFKGLGEHYKAEIIASIPTNEDVSLYREGAFEDLCRGPHVPSTGKLRHFKLMKVAGAYWRGDHRNEMLQRIYGTAWATKDELQQYLTMLEEAEKRDHRKLGRELDLFHIDEHSPGTVFWHPKGWALWQVVEQYMRAVYRDNGYLEVKGPQILDKALWEKTGHWDKYRENMFITESEKRDYALKPMNCPGHILIFKQGVKSYRDLPLRYGEFGACHRNEPSGGLHGLMRVRAFTQDDGHIFCTEDQILAECTAYTALLQKVYADFGFADIIYKIATRPDVRIGTDESWDKAERALIESLEAAGCDYQLSPGEGAFYGPKIEYTLKDAIGREWQCGTIQVDFSMAERLDAEYVGEDGARHHPVMLHRAIVGSLERFIGILIEQHAGALPVWLAPVQVVVTGITDAQADYVRHVAKTLQAQGLRVETDLRNEKITYKIREHSLQKLPYILVVGDKEKEAGAVAVRARGNVDLGVVALDAFVKRIAQDIASKA
;
A
#
# COMPACT_ATOMS: atom_id res chain seq x y z
N MET A 1 -5.18 -37.01 36.03
CA MET A 1 -4.86 -37.20 34.60
C MET A 1 -5.40 -36.01 33.84
N ILE A 2 -4.59 -35.42 32.99
CA ILE A 2 -4.98 -34.31 32.11
C ILE A 2 -4.86 -34.83 30.68
N GLU A 3 -5.92 -34.71 29.88
CA GLU A 3 -5.95 -35.10 28.50
C GLU A 3 -5.65 -33.88 27.61
N ILE A 4 -4.61 -33.95 26.80
CA ILE A 4 -4.22 -32.94 25.82
C ILE A 4 -4.59 -33.45 24.45
N THR A 5 -5.48 -32.70 23.75
CA THR A 5 -5.82 -32.94 22.35
C THR A 5 -4.91 -32.09 21.46
N LEU A 6 -4.13 -32.72 20.61
CA LEU A 6 -3.20 -32.07 19.68
C LEU A 6 -3.91 -31.56 18.42
N ALA A 7 -3.26 -30.70 17.65
CA ALA A 7 -3.82 -30.11 16.42
C ALA A 7 -4.23 -31.16 15.34
N ASP A 8 -3.61 -32.33 15.33
CA ASP A 8 -3.94 -33.47 14.46
C ASP A 8 -5.06 -34.37 15.02
N GLY A 9 -5.64 -34.02 16.17
CA GLY A 9 -6.66 -34.79 16.88
C GLY A 9 -6.12 -35.90 17.76
N ALA A 10 -4.80 -36.14 17.81
CA ALA A 10 -4.21 -37.12 18.69
C ALA A 10 -4.34 -36.69 20.16
N LYS A 11 -4.55 -37.65 21.06
CA LYS A 11 -4.70 -37.42 22.50
C LYS A 11 -3.48 -37.90 23.25
N ARG A 12 -3.08 -37.12 24.28
CA ARG A 12 -1.99 -37.46 25.17
C ARG A 12 -2.42 -37.23 26.61
N GLU A 13 -2.15 -38.20 27.48
CA GLU A 13 -2.49 -38.15 28.92
C GLU A 13 -1.25 -37.82 29.75
N PHE A 14 -1.42 -36.90 30.68
CA PHE A 14 -0.38 -36.50 31.65
C PHE A 14 -0.87 -36.71 33.09
N PRO A 15 -0.05 -37.29 33.96
CA PRO A 15 -0.45 -37.60 35.32
C PRO A 15 -0.57 -36.37 36.23
N GLN A 16 0.03 -35.25 35.85
CA GLN A 16 0.11 -33.99 36.60
C GLN A 16 0.03 -32.79 35.64
N PRO A 17 -0.15 -31.57 36.14
CA PRO A 17 -0.07 -30.37 35.31
C PRO A 17 1.20 -30.36 34.45
N VAL A 18 1.04 -29.97 33.17
CA VAL A 18 2.07 -30.07 32.15
C VAL A 18 2.27 -28.73 31.45
N THR A 19 3.51 -28.40 31.12
CA THR A 19 3.82 -27.19 30.36
C THR A 19 3.68 -27.43 28.85
N VAL A 20 3.50 -26.36 28.09
CA VAL A 20 3.53 -26.42 26.62
C VAL A 20 4.85 -27.02 26.11
N ALA A 21 5.97 -26.68 26.75
CA ALA A 21 7.28 -27.27 26.45
C ALA A 21 7.31 -28.78 26.61
N GLU A 22 6.74 -29.31 27.70
CA GLU A 22 6.66 -30.75 27.98
C GLU A 22 5.72 -31.44 26.99
N VAL A 23 4.61 -30.80 26.59
CA VAL A 23 3.74 -31.32 25.52
C VAL A 23 4.54 -31.41 24.22
N ALA A 24 5.28 -30.36 23.82
CA ALA A 24 6.12 -30.37 22.63
C ALA A 24 7.19 -31.49 22.71
N GLN A 25 7.83 -31.68 23.90
CA GLN A 25 8.81 -32.75 24.11
C GLN A 25 8.19 -34.15 23.98
N SER A 26 6.94 -34.32 24.43
CA SER A 26 6.21 -35.60 24.29
C SER A 26 5.89 -35.98 22.84
N ILE A 27 5.79 -34.99 21.96
CA ILE A 27 5.57 -35.17 20.52
C ILE A 27 6.88 -35.57 19.85
N GLY A 28 7.96 -34.84 20.17
CA GLY A 28 9.29 -35.17 19.67
C GLY A 28 10.33 -34.09 19.97
N PRO A 29 11.62 -34.48 20.07
CA PRO A 29 12.71 -33.55 20.46
C PRO A 29 12.94 -32.45 19.41
N GLY A 30 12.66 -32.72 18.14
CA GLY A 30 12.76 -31.72 17.07
C GLY A 30 11.73 -30.60 17.24
N LEU A 31 10.48 -30.95 17.56
CA LEU A 31 9.41 -29.98 17.78
C LEU A 31 9.66 -29.19 19.09
N ALA A 32 10.10 -29.87 20.14
CA ALA A 32 10.47 -29.21 21.40
C ALA A 32 11.54 -28.12 21.19
N LYS A 33 12.56 -28.43 20.39
CA LYS A 33 13.62 -27.48 20.02
C LYS A 33 13.10 -26.32 19.16
N ALA A 34 12.12 -26.58 18.29
CA ALA A 34 11.55 -25.57 17.40
C ALA A 34 10.45 -24.72 18.05
N ALA A 35 9.87 -25.16 19.17
CA ALA A 35 8.78 -24.49 19.85
C ALA A 35 9.18 -23.09 20.32
N LEU A 36 8.33 -22.12 20.00
CA LEU A 36 8.41 -20.73 20.47
C LEU A 36 7.31 -20.43 21.49
N GLY A 37 6.15 -21.05 21.34
CA GLY A 37 5.00 -20.94 22.22
C GLY A 37 3.99 -22.05 21.94
N GLY A 38 2.76 -21.87 22.41
CA GLY A 38 1.64 -22.76 22.12
C GLY A 38 0.32 -22.03 22.10
N LYS A 39 -0.67 -22.63 21.42
CA LYS A 39 -2.08 -22.22 21.53
C LYS A 39 -2.77 -23.22 22.44
N VAL A 40 -3.24 -22.76 23.60
CA VAL A 40 -4.04 -23.55 24.54
C VAL A 40 -5.48 -23.06 24.46
N ASP A 41 -6.39 -23.91 24.00
CA ASP A 41 -7.79 -23.56 23.73
C ASP A 41 -7.93 -22.29 22.85
N GLY A 42 -7.07 -22.18 21.83
CA GLY A 42 -7.01 -21.04 20.90
C GLY A 42 -6.25 -19.81 21.41
N ARG A 43 -5.86 -19.75 22.69
CA ARG A 43 -5.10 -18.63 23.26
C ARG A 43 -3.59 -18.87 23.13
N LEU A 44 -2.89 -17.91 22.56
CA LEU A 44 -1.43 -17.92 22.44
C LEU A 44 -0.76 -17.71 23.82
N VAL A 45 0.19 -18.58 24.18
CA VAL A 45 0.88 -18.60 25.48
C VAL A 45 2.35 -18.98 25.34
N ASP A 46 3.14 -18.68 26.37
CA ASP A 46 4.55 -19.07 26.48
C ASP A 46 4.73 -20.60 26.50
N THR A 47 5.91 -21.09 26.16
CA THR A 47 6.26 -22.52 26.34
C THR A 47 6.26 -22.97 27.81
N SER A 48 6.46 -22.04 28.75
CA SER A 48 6.41 -22.27 30.19
C SER A 48 5.00 -22.29 30.79
N HIS A 49 3.96 -21.97 29.98
CA HIS A 49 2.58 -21.97 30.44
C HIS A 49 2.15 -23.36 30.94
N VAL A 50 1.63 -23.42 32.17
CA VAL A 50 1.21 -24.67 32.84
C VAL A 50 -0.27 -24.94 32.58
N ILE A 51 -0.56 -26.05 31.92
CA ILE A 51 -1.90 -26.55 31.63
C ILE A 51 -2.33 -27.43 32.81
N ARG A 52 -3.47 -27.11 33.42
CA ARG A 52 -3.95 -27.75 34.66
C ARG A 52 -5.22 -28.57 34.48
N GLN A 53 -5.81 -28.55 33.31
CA GLN A 53 -7.05 -29.26 32.96
C GLN A 53 -6.96 -29.71 31.50
N ASP A 54 -7.91 -30.53 31.07
CA ASP A 54 -8.02 -30.96 29.70
C ASP A 54 -8.10 -29.75 28.76
N ALA A 55 -7.32 -29.77 27.67
CA ALA A 55 -7.20 -28.66 26.76
C ALA A 55 -6.81 -29.10 25.33
N SER A 56 -7.13 -28.28 24.36
CA SER A 56 -6.57 -28.36 23.01
C SER A 56 -5.26 -27.60 22.94
N VAL A 57 -4.21 -28.24 22.39
CA VAL A 57 -2.88 -27.62 22.31
C VAL A 57 -2.29 -27.74 20.92
N ALA A 58 -1.93 -26.59 20.34
CA ALA A 58 -1.11 -26.52 19.12
C ALA A 58 0.24 -25.86 19.45
N ILE A 59 1.34 -26.50 19.08
CA ILE A 59 2.69 -25.95 19.28
C ILE A 59 2.97 -24.92 18.18
N VAL A 60 3.40 -23.74 18.57
CA VAL A 60 3.75 -22.62 17.69
C VAL A 60 5.25 -22.60 17.46
N THR A 61 5.65 -22.54 16.21
CA THR A 61 7.05 -22.51 15.75
C THR A 61 7.32 -21.26 14.91
N SER A 62 8.55 -21.06 14.47
CA SER A 62 8.93 -19.95 13.59
C SER A 62 8.31 -20.03 12.17
N ARG A 63 7.63 -21.11 11.83
CA ARG A 63 6.92 -21.28 10.55
C ARG A 63 5.50 -20.72 10.61
N ASP A 64 5.00 -20.50 11.81
CA ASP A 64 3.67 -19.97 12.04
C ASP A 64 3.72 -18.44 12.12
N ALA A 65 2.67 -17.77 11.65
CA ALA A 65 2.59 -16.30 11.67
C ALA A 65 2.76 -15.74 13.09
N GLU A 66 2.11 -16.37 14.07
CA GLU A 66 2.22 -15.99 15.47
C GLU A 66 3.63 -16.24 16.04
N GLY A 67 4.33 -17.26 15.53
CA GLY A 67 5.74 -17.50 15.90
C GLY A 67 6.66 -16.38 15.43
N LEU A 68 6.45 -15.85 14.22
CA LEU A 68 7.19 -14.70 13.72
C LEU A 68 6.86 -13.42 14.52
N GLU A 69 5.59 -13.23 14.89
CA GLU A 69 5.17 -12.14 15.76
C GLU A 69 5.85 -12.21 17.14
N MET A 70 5.93 -13.42 17.75
CA MET A 70 6.65 -13.63 18.99
C MET A 70 8.15 -13.32 18.88
N ILE A 71 8.79 -13.66 17.75
CA ILE A 71 10.19 -13.32 17.46
C ILE A 71 10.35 -11.79 17.43
N ARG A 72 9.49 -11.08 16.71
CA ARG A 72 9.52 -9.61 16.60
C ARG A 72 9.31 -8.95 17.96
N HIS A 73 8.32 -9.41 18.71
CA HIS A 73 8.01 -8.90 20.04
C HIS A 73 9.17 -9.09 21.02
N SER A 74 9.74 -10.29 21.08
CA SER A 74 10.88 -10.58 21.94
C SER A 74 12.15 -9.85 21.50
N THR A 75 12.32 -9.60 20.18
CA THR A 75 13.43 -8.79 19.68
C THR A 75 13.31 -7.32 20.08
N ALA A 76 12.08 -6.79 20.22
CA ALA A 76 11.88 -5.45 20.79
C ALA A 76 12.37 -5.35 22.24
N HIS A 77 12.14 -6.39 23.06
CA HIS A 77 12.68 -6.47 24.42
C HIS A 77 14.21 -6.62 24.41
N LEU A 78 14.76 -7.44 23.52
CA LEU A 78 16.22 -7.56 23.35
C LEU A 78 16.87 -6.22 22.98
N LEU A 79 16.20 -5.39 22.16
CA LEU A 79 16.62 -4.02 21.88
C LEU A 79 16.65 -3.18 23.15
N ALA A 80 15.58 -3.20 23.94
CA ALA A 80 15.51 -2.46 25.21
C ALA A 80 16.61 -2.91 26.18
N TYR A 81 16.84 -4.22 26.29
CA TYR A 81 17.94 -4.78 27.09
C TYR A 81 19.30 -4.25 26.63
N ALA A 82 19.59 -4.28 25.31
CA ALA A 82 20.85 -3.77 24.76
C ALA A 82 21.04 -2.27 25.03
N VAL A 83 19.97 -1.48 24.89
CA VAL A 83 20.00 -0.04 25.18
C VAL A 83 20.27 0.20 26.66
N LYS A 84 19.65 -0.53 27.57
CA LYS A 84 19.89 -0.40 29.01
C LYS A 84 21.32 -0.79 29.42
N GLU A 85 21.92 -1.80 28.77
CA GLU A 85 23.34 -2.16 29.06
C GLU A 85 24.32 -1.08 28.55
N LEU A 86 24.07 -0.45 27.41
CA LEU A 86 24.95 0.57 26.85
C LEU A 86 24.66 1.98 27.37
N PHE A 87 23.40 2.27 27.65
CA PHE A 87 22.90 3.59 28.05
C PHE A 87 22.00 3.46 29.29
N PRO A 88 22.54 3.16 30.49
CA PRO A 88 21.74 2.89 31.68
C PRO A 88 20.76 4.00 32.06
N GLU A 89 21.06 5.26 31.71
CA GLU A 89 20.21 6.41 32.00
C GLU A 89 19.00 6.53 31.02
N ALA A 90 18.99 5.79 29.89
CA ALA A 90 17.86 5.81 28.97
C ALA A 90 16.64 5.17 29.63
N GLN A 91 15.49 5.86 29.55
CA GLN A 91 14.21 5.38 30.06
C GLN A 91 13.52 4.54 28.98
N VAL A 92 13.03 3.38 29.34
CA VAL A 92 12.27 2.50 28.43
C VAL A 92 10.77 2.79 28.54
N THR A 93 10.06 2.77 27.40
CA THR A 93 8.61 3.02 27.39
C THR A 93 7.81 1.84 26.85
N ILE A 94 7.56 1.78 25.54
CA ILE A 94 6.80 0.71 24.89
C ILE A 94 7.52 0.20 23.64
N GLY A 95 7.35 -1.09 23.33
CA GLY A 95 7.95 -1.76 22.19
C GLY A 95 6.98 -2.68 21.44
N PRO A 96 5.98 -2.16 20.70
CA PRO A 96 5.03 -2.99 19.97
C PRO A 96 5.63 -3.57 18.68
N VAL A 97 5.01 -4.67 18.24
CA VAL A 97 5.23 -5.24 16.91
C VAL A 97 4.49 -4.40 15.87
N ILE A 98 5.08 -4.29 14.69
CA ILE A 98 4.49 -3.71 13.48
C ILE A 98 4.58 -4.73 12.34
N GLU A 99 3.93 -4.47 11.20
CA GLU A 99 3.75 -5.42 10.10
C GLU A 99 5.02 -6.21 9.71
N ASN A 100 6.16 -5.54 9.50
CA ASN A 100 7.41 -6.20 9.11
C ASN A 100 8.56 -5.97 10.11
N GLY A 101 8.23 -5.78 11.39
CA GLY A 101 9.25 -5.51 12.40
C GLY A 101 8.68 -5.12 13.74
N PHE A 102 9.38 -4.24 14.40
CA PHE A 102 9.05 -3.72 15.71
C PHE A 102 9.65 -2.32 15.89
N TYR A 103 9.23 -1.63 16.93
CA TYR A 103 9.98 -0.47 17.43
C TYR A 103 10.03 -0.49 18.94
N TYR A 104 10.89 0.35 19.51
CA TYR A 104 10.90 0.63 20.93
C TYR A 104 11.16 2.12 21.15
N ASP A 105 10.40 2.73 22.07
CA ASP A 105 10.49 4.16 22.39
C ASP A 105 11.33 4.37 23.65
N PHE A 106 12.25 5.34 23.57
CA PHE A 106 13.18 5.70 24.63
C PHE A 106 13.15 7.20 24.92
N SER A 107 13.18 7.58 26.20
CA SER A 107 13.57 8.93 26.61
C SER A 107 15.03 8.92 26.99
N TYR A 108 15.83 9.76 26.33
CA TYR A 108 17.27 9.87 26.60
C TYR A 108 17.76 11.29 26.36
N LYS A 109 18.76 11.75 27.13
CA LYS A 109 19.27 13.12 27.18
C LYS A 109 19.86 13.67 25.87
N ARG A 110 20.21 12.82 24.91
CA ARG A 110 20.68 13.19 23.59
C ARG A 110 20.09 12.27 22.51
N PRO A 111 20.07 12.72 21.24
CA PRO A 111 19.67 11.85 20.13
C PRO A 111 20.60 10.64 19.97
N PHE A 112 20.03 9.48 19.64
CA PHE A 112 20.79 8.33 19.18
C PHE A 112 21.33 8.59 17.78
N THR A 113 22.59 8.24 17.57
CA THR A 113 23.28 8.40 16.28
C THR A 113 23.31 7.08 15.51
N PRO A 114 23.68 7.08 14.20
CA PRO A 114 23.89 5.84 13.46
C PRO A 114 24.96 4.92 14.09
N GLU A 115 25.98 5.50 14.72
CA GLU A 115 27.04 4.76 15.43
C GLU A 115 26.46 4.08 16.67
N ASP A 116 25.54 4.76 17.40
CA ASP A 116 24.84 4.16 18.52
C ASP A 116 23.98 2.97 18.07
N LEU A 117 23.26 3.08 16.94
CA LEU A 117 22.48 1.97 16.39
C LEU A 117 23.38 0.76 16.08
N ALA A 118 24.54 0.98 15.48
CA ALA A 118 25.49 -0.09 15.19
C ALA A 118 26.01 -0.76 16.48
N ALA A 119 26.29 0.04 17.52
CA ALA A 119 26.72 -0.48 18.82
C ALA A 119 25.61 -1.26 19.53
N ILE A 120 24.36 -0.76 19.47
CA ILE A 120 23.19 -1.42 20.03
C ILE A 120 22.95 -2.75 19.31
N GLU A 121 22.95 -2.77 17.97
CA GLU A 121 22.74 -3.99 17.18
C GLU A 121 23.81 -5.06 17.48
N LYS A 122 25.06 -4.65 17.62
CA LYS A 122 26.16 -5.54 18.05
C LYS A 122 25.88 -6.10 19.45
N LYS A 123 25.45 -5.26 20.39
CA LYS A 123 25.12 -5.67 21.76
C LYS A 123 23.94 -6.64 21.75
N MET A 124 22.91 -6.41 20.97
CA MET A 124 21.78 -7.34 20.80
C MET A 124 22.28 -8.73 20.33
N ALA A 125 23.20 -8.78 19.38
CA ALA A 125 23.79 -10.04 18.91
C ALA A 125 24.59 -10.76 20.03
N GLU A 126 25.32 -10.03 20.86
CA GLU A 126 26.03 -10.58 22.03
C GLU A 126 25.03 -11.16 23.06
N LEU A 127 23.94 -10.44 23.35
CA LEU A 127 22.89 -10.88 24.27
C LEU A 127 22.14 -12.11 23.73
N ALA A 128 21.79 -12.12 22.46
CA ALA A 128 21.18 -13.28 21.81
C ALA A 128 22.08 -14.53 21.88
N ALA A 129 23.40 -14.36 21.75
CA ALA A 129 24.37 -15.45 21.82
C ALA A 129 24.51 -16.04 23.22
N ARG A 130 24.13 -15.32 24.30
CA ARG A 130 24.13 -15.83 25.68
C ARG A 130 23.06 -16.90 25.91
N ASP A 131 22.03 -16.94 25.05
CA ASP A 131 20.88 -17.88 25.14
C ASP A 131 20.22 -17.89 26.51
N GLU A 132 20.02 -16.72 27.09
CA GLU A 132 19.41 -16.53 28.41
C GLU A 132 17.93 -16.89 28.38
N PRO A 133 17.38 -17.61 29.38
CA PRO A 133 15.97 -17.94 29.45
C PRO A 133 15.11 -16.68 29.59
N VAL A 134 13.92 -16.70 28.97
CA VAL A 134 12.89 -15.67 29.15
C VAL A 134 11.90 -16.16 30.21
N GLU A 135 11.86 -15.48 31.33
CA GLU A 135 11.07 -15.87 32.48
C GLU A 135 9.91 -14.91 32.70
N ARG A 136 8.71 -15.45 32.85
CA ARG A 136 7.50 -14.69 33.15
C ARG A 136 7.22 -14.72 34.64
N ARG A 137 6.97 -13.55 35.25
CA ARG A 137 6.40 -13.45 36.61
C ARG A 137 5.19 -12.50 36.63
N VAL A 138 4.35 -12.67 37.63
CA VAL A 138 3.16 -11.83 37.81
C VAL A 138 3.28 -11.14 39.17
N LEU A 139 3.00 -9.83 39.17
CA LEU A 139 2.99 -9.03 40.39
C LEU A 139 1.64 -8.31 40.54
N PRO A 140 1.18 -8.06 41.78
CA PRO A 140 0.14 -7.08 42.00
C PRO A 140 0.53 -5.71 41.42
N ARG A 141 -0.43 -5.01 40.83
CA ARG A 141 -0.21 -3.74 40.14
C ARG A 141 0.61 -2.73 40.95
N ASP A 142 0.27 -2.53 42.22
CA ASP A 142 0.94 -1.54 43.09
C ASP A 142 2.38 -1.93 43.46
N GLU A 143 2.66 -3.22 43.60
CA GLU A 143 4.02 -3.74 43.75
C GLU A 143 4.85 -3.51 42.50
N ALA A 144 4.28 -3.72 41.32
CA ALA A 144 4.94 -3.46 40.06
C ALA A 144 5.25 -1.96 39.86
N VAL A 145 4.32 -1.06 40.24
CA VAL A 145 4.59 0.41 40.24
C VAL A 145 5.77 0.75 41.16
N ALA A 146 5.80 0.19 42.38
CA ALA A 146 6.90 0.44 43.32
C ALA A 146 8.23 -0.11 42.80
N TYR A 147 8.20 -1.28 42.18
CA TYR A 147 9.36 -1.93 41.56
C TYR A 147 10.00 -1.08 40.49
N PHE A 148 9.21 -0.64 39.46
CA PHE A 148 9.75 0.19 38.39
C PHE A 148 10.17 1.59 38.84
N LYS A 149 9.50 2.18 39.83
CA LYS A 149 9.97 3.41 40.47
C LYS A 149 11.33 3.23 41.13
N GLY A 150 11.53 2.07 41.80
CA GLY A 150 12.81 1.73 42.42
C GLY A 150 13.95 1.55 41.42
N LEU A 151 13.63 1.11 40.18
CA LEU A 151 14.59 1.03 39.08
C LEU A 151 14.82 2.37 38.38
N GLY A 152 14.08 3.43 38.73
CA GLY A 152 14.14 4.73 38.05
C GLY A 152 13.39 4.76 36.73
N GLU A 153 12.60 3.74 36.38
CA GLU A 153 11.83 3.64 35.14
C GLU A 153 10.47 4.33 35.28
N HIS A 154 10.47 5.65 35.18
CA HIS A 154 9.29 6.49 35.47
C HIS A 154 8.15 6.27 34.47
N TYR A 155 8.44 6.11 33.17
CA TYR A 155 7.43 5.85 32.15
C TYR A 155 6.74 4.51 32.35
N LYS A 156 7.49 3.44 32.70
CA LYS A 156 6.90 2.14 33.03
C LYS A 156 5.99 2.24 34.25
N ALA A 157 6.44 2.92 35.31
CA ALA A 157 5.62 3.12 36.51
C ALA A 157 4.33 3.90 36.20
N GLU A 158 4.37 4.89 35.27
CA GLU A 158 3.19 5.64 34.81
C GLU A 158 2.24 4.77 34.01
N ILE A 159 2.76 3.94 33.07
CA ILE A 159 1.95 2.99 32.30
C ILE A 159 1.22 2.04 33.25
N ILE A 160 1.94 1.41 34.21
CA ILE A 160 1.35 0.49 35.15
C ILE A 160 0.31 1.18 36.02
N ALA A 161 0.56 2.42 36.45
CA ALA A 161 -0.37 3.19 37.25
C ALA A 161 -1.70 3.48 36.53
N SER A 162 -1.73 3.42 35.18
CA SER A 162 -2.96 3.56 34.39
C SER A 162 -3.77 2.27 34.25
N ILE A 163 -3.23 1.11 34.65
CA ILE A 163 -3.94 -0.18 34.67
C ILE A 163 -4.89 -0.19 35.88
N PRO A 164 -6.09 -0.81 35.78
CA PRO A 164 -7.00 -0.93 36.90
C PRO A 164 -6.36 -1.59 38.13
N THR A 165 -6.71 -1.12 39.35
CA THR A 165 -6.07 -1.57 40.61
C THR A 165 -6.33 -3.03 40.99
N ASN A 166 -7.35 -3.63 40.38
CA ASN A 166 -7.72 -5.03 40.59
C ASN A 166 -7.07 -6.00 39.58
N GLU A 167 -6.19 -5.50 38.71
CA GLU A 167 -5.49 -6.33 37.74
C GLU A 167 -4.04 -6.59 38.18
N ASP A 168 -3.63 -7.84 38.08
CA ASP A 168 -2.23 -8.23 38.16
C ASP A 168 -1.51 -7.93 36.85
N VAL A 169 -0.24 -7.59 36.92
CA VAL A 169 0.59 -7.30 35.77
C VAL A 169 1.68 -8.35 35.57
N SER A 170 1.93 -8.73 34.33
CA SER A 170 3.01 -9.64 33.98
C SER A 170 4.28 -8.89 33.60
N LEU A 171 5.39 -9.42 34.08
CA LEU A 171 6.75 -8.98 33.78
C LEU A 171 7.48 -10.11 33.07
N TYR A 172 8.37 -9.76 32.15
CA TYR A 172 9.25 -10.71 31.51
C TYR A 172 10.71 -10.32 31.74
N ARG A 173 11.48 -11.29 32.18
CA ARG A 173 12.89 -11.14 32.49
C ARG A 173 13.76 -11.87 31.48
N GLU A 174 14.74 -11.16 30.95
CA GLU A 174 15.79 -11.65 30.07
C GLU A 174 17.15 -11.31 30.69
N GLY A 175 17.80 -12.28 31.29
CA GLY A 175 19.05 -12.03 32.02
C GLY A 175 18.90 -10.98 33.12
N ALA A 176 19.61 -9.84 32.99
CA ALA A 176 19.57 -8.72 33.91
C ALA A 176 18.46 -7.70 33.64
N PHE A 177 17.80 -7.77 32.48
CA PHE A 177 16.74 -6.86 32.09
C PHE A 177 15.36 -7.45 32.37
N GLU A 178 14.46 -6.63 32.88
CA GLU A 178 13.07 -7.01 33.14
C GLU A 178 12.14 -5.90 32.71
N ASP A 179 11.09 -6.27 31.99
CA ASP A 179 10.14 -5.34 31.41
C ASP A 179 8.69 -5.72 31.67
N LEU A 180 7.82 -4.70 31.71
CA LEU A 180 6.37 -4.86 31.73
C LEU A 180 5.91 -5.37 30.38
N CYS A 181 5.25 -6.52 30.32
CA CYS A 181 4.69 -7.05 29.09
C CYS A 181 3.55 -8.04 29.33
N ARG A 182 2.62 -8.09 28.38
CA ARG A 182 1.54 -9.09 28.39
C ARG A 182 2.00 -10.44 27.84
N GLY A 183 3.09 -10.46 27.06
CA GLY A 183 3.57 -11.64 26.36
C GLY A 183 2.63 -12.09 25.22
N PRO A 184 2.79 -13.33 24.70
CA PRO A 184 3.88 -14.23 25.07
C PRO A 184 5.23 -13.87 24.42
N HIS A 185 6.30 -14.49 24.94
CA HIS A 185 7.66 -14.35 24.43
C HIS A 185 8.27 -15.70 24.05
N VAL A 186 9.34 -15.65 23.25
CA VAL A 186 10.14 -16.84 22.94
C VAL A 186 10.82 -17.39 24.21
N PRO A 187 11.16 -18.70 24.25
CA PRO A 187 11.69 -19.33 25.49
C PRO A 187 13.08 -18.87 25.90
N SER A 188 13.89 -18.35 24.96
CA SER A 188 15.23 -17.83 25.26
C SER A 188 15.70 -16.80 24.25
N THR A 189 16.65 -15.95 24.64
CA THR A 189 17.26 -14.94 23.74
C THR A 189 17.98 -15.59 22.56
N GLY A 190 18.44 -16.83 22.68
CA GLY A 190 19.07 -17.60 21.59
C GLY A 190 18.19 -17.91 20.40
N LYS A 191 16.86 -17.68 20.50
CA LYS A 191 15.92 -17.74 19.38
C LYS A 191 15.93 -16.49 18.51
N LEU A 192 16.52 -15.38 18.99
CA LEU A 192 16.50 -14.05 18.40
C LEU A 192 17.82 -13.76 17.65
N ARG A 193 18.01 -14.35 16.47
CA ARG A 193 19.31 -14.29 15.76
C ARG A 193 19.32 -13.47 14.50
N HIS A 194 18.14 -13.21 13.91
CA HIS A 194 18.04 -12.65 12.57
C HIS A 194 17.23 -11.34 12.62
N PHE A 195 17.92 -10.27 12.98
CA PHE A 195 17.34 -8.93 13.11
C PHE A 195 18.25 -7.86 12.52
N LYS A 196 17.67 -6.67 12.31
CA LYS A 196 18.38 -5.47 11.85
C LYS A 196 17.74 -4.25 12.48
N LEU A 197 18.52 -3.32 13.02
CA LEU A 197 18.06 -2.00 13.39
C LEU A 197 18.03 -1.11 12.14
N MET A 198 16.93 -0.38 11.94
CA MET A 198 16.66 0.32 10.69
C MET A 198 16.92 1.82 10.79
N LYS A 199 16.25 2.50 11.70
CA LYS A 199 16.32 3.97 11.84
C LYS A 199 15.87 4.45 13.21
N VAL A 200 16.21 5.70 13.51
CA VAL A 200 15.65 6.46 14.63
C VAL A 200 14.68 7.51 14.11
N ALA A 201 13.57 7.71 14.81
CA ALA A 201 12.61 8.78 14.55
C ALA A 201 12.12 9.40 15.86
N GLY A 202 11.62 10.63 15.81
CA GLY A 202 10.90 11.23 16.94
C GLY A 202 9.49 10.67 17.07
N ALA A 203 9.01 10.50 18.30
CA ALA A 203 7.63 10.11 18.59
C ALA A 203 7.18 10.79 19.89
N TYR A 204 6.01 11.45 19.86
CA TYR A 204 5.49 12.07 21.08
C TYR A 204 4.94 11.02 22.05
N TRP A 205 5.24 11.18 23.34
CA TRP A 205 4.70 10.32 24.36
C TRP A 205 3.18 10.25 24.30
N ARG A 206 2.63 9.03 24.25
CA ARG A 206 1.19 8.74 24.06
C ARG A 206 0.56 9.36 22.81
N GLY A 207 1.38 9.70 21.80
CA GLY A 207 0.90 10.27 20.55
C GLY A 207 0.42 11.73 20.63
N ASP A 208 0.58 12.40 21.77
CA ASP A 208 0.16 13.78 21.98
C ASP A 208 1.37 14.74 21.78
N HIS A 209 1.29 15.61 20.79
CA HIS A 209 2.34 16.58 20.44
C HIS A 209 2.68 17.59 21.56
N ARG A 210 1.87 17.65 22.63
CA ARG A 210 2.12 18.48 23.82
C ARG A 210 3.03 17.76 24.82
N ASN A 211 3.20 16.47 24.69
CA ASN A 211 4.06 15.68 25.57
C ASN A 211 5.51 15.66 25.07
N GLU A 212 6.41 15.10 25.89
CA GLU A 212 7.82 14.94 25.56
C GLU A 212 8.00 14.13 24.26
N MET A 213 8.97 14.56 23.45
CA MET A 213 9.38 13.83 22.27
C MET A 213 10.37 12.73 22.64
N LEU A 214 9.97 11.51 22.47
CA LEU A 214 10.78 10.31 22.63
C LEU A 214 11.54 9.96 21.37
N GLN A 215 12.51 9.06 21.49
CA GLN A 215 13.26 8.53 20.38
C GLN A 215 12.80 7.10 20.10
N ARG A 216 12.28 6.88 18.92
CA ARG A 216 11.78 5.60 18.44
C ARG A 216 12.82 4.92 17.58
N ILE A 217 13.34 3.79 18.06
CA ILE A 217 14.24 2.94 17.28
C ILE A 217 13.41 1.86 16.59
N TYR A 218 13.46 1.84 15.26
CA TYR A 218 12.81 0.81 14.44
C TYR A 218 13.77 -0.34 14.16
N GLY A 219 13.25 -1.56 14.21
CA GLY A 219 13.97 -2.77 13.84
C GLY A 219 13.07 -3.76 13.08
N THR A 220 13.70 -4.73 12.46
CA THR A 220 13.03 -5.87 11.83
C THR A 220 13.63 -7.17 12.35
N ALA A 221 12.82 -8.24 12.45
CA ALA A 221 13.29 -9.55 12.84
C ALA A 221 12.54 -10.65 12.08
N TRP A 222 13.26 -11.72 11.75
CA TRP A 222 12.83 -12.80 10.89
C TRP A 222 13.23 -14.17 11.45
N ALA A 223 12.54 -15.22 11.02
CA ALA A 223 12.81 -16.58 11.48
C ALA A 223 14.17 -17.10 10.98
N THR A 224 14.58 -16.70 9.79
CA THR A 224 15.82 -17.13 9.16
C THR A 224 16.65 -15.97 8.63
N LYS A 225 17.96 -16.24 8.42
CA LYS A 225 18.87 -15.27 7.81
C LYS A 225 18.46 -14.93 6.38
N ASP A 226 17.96 -15.92 5.64
CA ASP A 226 17.57 -15.74 4.23
C ASP A 226 16.34 -14.83 4.12
N GLU A 227 15.34 -14.99 5.00
CA GLU A 227 14.17 -14.10 5.05
C GLU A 227 14.59 -12.65 5.40
N LEU A 228 15.47 -12.48 6.38
CA LEU A 228 16.01 -11.15 6.71
C LEU A 228 16.71 -10.54 5.49
N GLN A 229 17.57 -11.31 4.81
CA GLN A 229 18.31 -10.82 3.64
C GLN A 229 17.37 -10.48 2.48
N GLN A 230 16.35 -11.30 2.23
CA GLN A 230 15.33 -11.02 1.21
C GLN A 230 14.59 -9.72 1.51
N TYR A 231 14.20 -9.52 2.77
CA TYR A 231 13.53 -8.28 3.19
C TYR A 231 14.43 -7.04 3.02
N LEU A 232 15.69 -7.11 3.42
CA LEU A 232 16.65 -6.01 3.25
C LEU A 232 16.89 -5.70 1.78
N THR A 233 17.03 -6.72 0.95
CA THR A 233 17.18 -6.56 -0.51
C THR A 233 15.92 -5.92 -1.12
N MET A 234 14.73 -6.34 -0.68
CA MET A 234 13.47 -5.71 -1.11
C MET A 234 13.43 -4.22 -0.75
N LEU A 235 13.88 -3.84 0.45
CA LEU A 235 13.94 -2.43 0.87
C LEU A 235 14.93 -1.60 0.04
N GLU A 236 16.12 -2.15 -0.25
CA GLU A 236 17.10 -1.50 -1.12
C GLU A 236 16.55 -1.30 -2.54
N GLU A 237 15.87 -2.31 -3.09
CA GLU A 237 15.21 -2.20 -4.38
C GLU A 237 14.05 -1.18 -4.35
N ALA A 238 13.27 -1.15 -3.25
CA ALA A 238 12.22 -0.15 -3.07
C ALA A 238 12.78 1.29 -3.06
N GLU A 239 13.92 1.52 -2.39
CA GLU A 239 14.58 2.84 -2.37
C GLU A 239 15.09 3.25 -3.76
N LYS A 240 15.65 2.31 -4.52
CA LYS A 240 16.10 2.57 -5.91
C LYS A 240 14.94 2.91 -6.84
N ARG A 241 13.73 2.40 -6.54
CA ARG A 241 12.51 2.58 -7.32
C ARG A 241 11.64 3.74 -6.85
N ASP A 242 11.97 4.38 -5.73
CA ASP A 242 11.16 5.45 -5.15
C ASP A 242 10.79 6.52 -6.19
N HIS A 243 9.49 6.67 -6.43
CA HIS A 243 8.95 7.60 -7.44
C HIS A 243 9.33 9.05 -7.19
N ARG A 244 9.60 9.46 -5.93
CA ARG A 244 10.04 10.82 -5.58
C ARG A 244 11.47 11.08 -6.05
N LYS A 245 12.34 10.07 -5.93
CA LYS A 245 13.71 10.11 -6.42
C LYS A 245 13.75 10.07 -7.95
N LEU A 246 13.09 9.06 -8.53
CA LEU A 246 13.01 8.90 -9.98
C LEU A 246 12.28 10.06 -10.66
N GLY A 247 11.21 10.58 -10.05
CA GLY A 247 10.48 11.74 -10.55
C GLY A 247 11.36 12.98 -10.69
N ARG A 248 12.26 13.21 -9.73
CA ARG A 248 13.26 14.29 -9.79
C ARG A 248 14.35 14.02 -10.82
N GLU A 249 14.94 12.81 -10.81
CA GLU A 249 16.01 12.43 -11.73
C GLU A 249 15.58 12.43 -13.21
N LEU A 250 14.31 12.07 -13.47
CA LEU A 250 13.72 12.03 -14.80
C LEU A 250 12.95 13.30 -15.18
N ASP A 251 12.94 14.31 -14.31
CA ASP A 251 12.27 15.60 -14.51
C ASP A 251 10.76 15.45 -14.78
N LEU A 252 10.06 14.67 -13.94
CA LEU A 252 8.64 14.37 -14.14
C LEU A 252 7.71 15.31 -13.35
N PHE A 253 8.03 15.57 -12.08
CA PHE A 253 7.19 16.37 -11.19
C PHE A 253 7.95 16.85 -9.96
N HIS A 254 7.36 17.82 -9.24
CA HIS A 254 7.75 18.18 -7.87
C HIS A 254 6.54 18.52 -7.01
N ILE A 255 6.75 18.55 -5.71
CA ILE A 255 5.78 19.03 -4.70
C ILE A 255 6.44 20.19 -3.98
N ASP A 256 5.72 21.31 -3.83
CA ASP A 256 6.22 22.55 -3.26
C ASP A 256 5.53 22.91 -1.93
N GLU A 257 6.22 23.65 -1.07
CA GLU A 257 5.70 24.07 0.23
C GLU A 257 4.48 25.01 0.13
N HIS A 258 4.34 25.74 -0.98
CA HIS A 258 3.20 26.62 -1.23
C HIS A 258 1.91 25.85 -1.58
N SER A 259 2.02 24.56 -1.93
CA SER A 259 0.89 23.71 -2.24
C SER A 259 1.10 22.27 -1.72
N PRO A 260 1.15 22.09 -0.39
CA PRO A 260 1.49 20.80 0.19
C PRO A 260 0.44 19.74 -0.12
N GLY A 261 0.91 18.62 -0.67
CA GLY A 261 0.05 17.50 -1.08
C GLY A 261 -0.61 17.70 -2.44
N THR A 262 -0.13 18.65 -3.27
CA THR A 262 -0.51 18.79 -4.68
C THR A 262 0.72 18.71 -5.57
N VAL A 263 0.54 18.31 -6.81
CA VAL A 263 1.63 17.94 -7.71
C VAL A 263 1.79 18.98 -8.82
N PHE A 264 3.02 19.47 -8.99
CA PHE A 264 3.43 20.26 -10.15
C PHE A 264 4.03 19.32 -11.19
N TRP A 265 3.31 19.08 -12.28
CA TRP A 265 3.76 18.22 -13.37
C TRP A 265 4.67 18.99 -14.34
N HIS A 266 5.87 18.47 -14.58
CA HIS A 266 6.78 18.96 -15.58
C HIS A 266 6.39 18.45 -16.98
N PRO A 267 6.92 19.00 -18.08
CA PRO A 267 6.51 18.58 -19.43
C PRO A 267 6.58 17.07 -19.68
N LYS A 268 7.63 16.40 -19.19
CA LYS A 268 7.75 14.93 -19.32
C LYS A 268 6.73 14.18 -18.48
N GLY A 269 6.52 14.60 -17.23
CA GLY A 269 5.50 14.02 -16.36
C GLY A 269 4.09 14.24 -16.90
N TRP A 270 3.83 15.43 -17.43
CA TRP A 270 2.54 15.74 -18.07
C TRP A 270 2.30 14.92 -19.34
N ALA A 271 3.35 14.66 -20.12
CA ALA A 271 3.24 13.76 -21.29
C ALA A 271 2.87 12.32 -20.85
N LEU A 272 3.48 11.80 -19.79
CA LEU A 272 3.09 10.50 -19.21
C LEU A 272 1.64 10.50 -18.73
N TRP A 273 1.23 11.55 -18.02
CA TRP A 273 -0.15 11.74 -17.60
C TRP A 273 -1.14 11.64 -18.75
N GLN A 274 -0.88 12.42 -19.81
CA GLN A 274 -1.75 12.44 -20.99
C GLN A 274 -1.83 11.07 -21.68
N VAL A 275 -0.75 10.31 -21.72
CA VAL A 275 -0.77 8.95 -22.31
C VAL A 275 -1.67 8.02 -21.49
N VAL A 276 -1.57 8.05 -20.16
CA VAL A 276 -2.42 7.24 -19.28
C VAL A 276 -3.88 7.66 -19.41
N GLU A 277 -4.16 8.97 -19.38
CA GLU A 277 -5.51 9.51 -19.49
C GLU A 277 -6.15 9.19 -20.85
N GLN A 278 -5.41 9.32 -21.95
CA GLN A 278 -5.90 8.99 -23.29
C GLN A 278 -6.17 7.49 -23.46
N TYR A 279 -5.30 6.63 -22.90
CA TYR A 279 -5.54 5.20 -22.86
C TYR A 279 -6.86 4.89 -22.14
N MET A 280 -7.07 5.47 -20.96
CA MET A 280 -8.30 5.25 -20.19
C MET A 280 -9.54 5.82 -20.89
N ARG A 281 -9.43 6.93 -21.65
CA ARG A 281 -10.53 7.42 -22.50
C ARG A 281 -10.92 6.45 -23.61
N ALA A 282 -9.92 5.81 -24.21
CA ALA A 282 -10.19 4.75 -25.19
C ALA A 282 -10.90 3.57 -24.52
N VAL A 283 -10.44 3.16 -23.32
CA VAL A 283 -11.11 2.12 -22.52
C VAL A 283 -12.58 2.49 -22.23
N TYR A 284 -12.87 3.74 -21.86
CA TYR A 284 -14.25 4.20 -21.60
C TYR A 284 -15.11 4.09 -22.87
N ARG A 285 -14.66 4.69 -23.96
CA ARG A 285 -15.37 4.69 -25.23
C ARG A 285 -15.68 3.27 -25.72
N ASP A 286 -14.67 2.40 -25.69
CA ASP A 286 -14.75 1.06 -26.24
C ASP A 286 -15.61 0.10 -25.38
N ASN A 287 -15.92 0.50 -24.12
CA ASN A 287 -16.76 -0.24 -23.19
C ASN A 287 -18.08 0.46 -22.83
N GLY A 288 -18.50 1.43 -23.66
CA GLY A 288 -19.80 2.07 -23.57
C GLY A 288 -19.98 3.02 -22.40
N TYR A 289 -18.89 3.57 -21.87
CA TYR A 289 -18.96 4.65 -20.87
C TYR A 289 -19.10 6.01 -21.57
N LEU A 290 -20.03 6.80 -21.07
CA LEU A 290 -20.22 8.19 -21.48
C LEU A 290 -19.37 9.09 -20.58
N GLU A 291 -18.38 9.78 -21.16
CA GLU A 291 -17.55 10.71 -20.39
C GLU A 291 -18.37 11.97 -20.05
N VAL A 292 -18.38 12.32 -18.77
CA VAL A 292 -19.08 13.48 -18.22
C VAL A 292 -18.09 14.38 -17.47
N LYS A 293 -18.52 15.62 -17.14
CA LYS A 293 -17.73 16.55 -16.34
C LYS A 293 -18.60 17.29 -15.35
N GLY A 294 -18.35 17.03 -14.06
CA GLY A 294 -18.98 17.73 -12.95
C GLY A 294 -18.20 18.97 -12.48
N PRO A 295 -18.85 19.93 -11.81
CA PRO A 295 -18.18 21.06 -11.18
C PRO A 295 -17.33 20.61 -10.00
N GLN A 296 -16.30 21.41 -9.67
CA GLN A 296 -15.39 21.10 -8.54
C GLN A 296 -15.91 21.62 -7.20
N ILE A 297 -16.64 22.71 -7.21
CA ILE A 297 -17.19 23.36 -6.00
C ILE A 297 -18.69 23.14 -5.99
N LEU A 298 -19.18 22.57 -4.91
CA LEU A 298 -20.59 22.22 -4.75
C LEU A 298 -21.12 22.71 -3.39
N ASP A 299 -22.40 23.13 -3.38
CA ASP A 299 -23.08 23.65 -2.21
C ASP A 299 -23.19 22.60 -1.09
N LYS A 300 -23.05 23.05 0.15
CA LYS A 300 -23.18 22.25 1.37
C LYS A 300 -24.46 21.39 1.40
N ALA A 301 -25.58 21.91 0.93
CA ALA A 301 -26.87 21.22 0.97
C ALA A 301 -26.84 19.88 0.21
N LEU A 302 -26.01 19.76 -0.85
CA LEU A 302 -25.83 18.49 -1.56
C LEU A 302 -25.11 17.46 -0.68
N TRP A 303 -24.10 17.90 0.04
CA TRP A 303 -23.28 17.04 0.92
C TRP A 303 -24.05 16.61 2.17
N GLU A 304 -24.96 17.48 2.68
CA GLU A 304 -25.89 17.12 3.76
C GLU A 304 -26.88 16.02 3.32
N LYS A 305 -27.49 16.18 2.14
CA LYS A 305 -28.41 15.17 1.59
C LYS A 305 -27.77 13.81 1.42
N THR A 306 -26.54 13.76 0.96
CA THR A 306 -25.79 12.51 0.75
C THR A 306 -25.17 11.94 2.03
N GLY A 307 -25.19 12.66 3.14
CA GLY A 307 -24.61 12.26 4.43
C GLY A 307 -23.10 12.46 4.55
N HIS A 308 -22.45 13.00 3.51
CA HIS A 308 -21.01 13.26 3.56
C HIS A 308 -20.65 14.40 4.53
N TRP A 309 -21.52 15.41 4.68
CA TRP A 309 -21.27 16.51 5.58
C TRP A 309 -21.12 16.08 7.03
N ASP A 310 -21.89 15.09 7.47
CA ASP A 310 -21.86 14.61 8.85
C ASP A 310 -20.72 13.60 9.10
N LYS A 311 -20.41 12.77 8.10
CA LYS A 311 -19.48 11.63 8.26
C LYS A 311 -18.09 11.86 7.69
N TYR A 312 -17.91 12.87 6.83
CA TYR A 312 -16.66 13.07 6.08
C TYR A 312 -16.15 14.51 6.12
N ARG A 313 -16.79 15.40 6.90
CA ARG A 313 -16.50 16.84 6.94
C ARG A 313 -15.03 17.16 7.23
N GLU A 314 -14.38 16.46 8.14
CA GLU A 314 -12.99 16.70 8.52
C GLU A 314 -12.01 16.51 7.35
N ASN A 315 -12.39 15.66 6.40
CA ASN A 315 -11.63 15.40 5.19
C ASN A 315 -12.01 16.29 4.00
N MET A 316 -12.84 17.31 4.17
CA MET A 316 -13.30 18.21 3.11
C MET A 316 -12.62 19.58 3.20
N PHE A 317 -12.25 20.14 2.06
CA PHE A 317 -11.92 21.56 1.96
C PHE A 317 -13.21 22.36 1.83
N ILE A 318 -13.49 23.19 2.82
CA ILE A 318 -14.70 24.01 2.91
C ILE A 318 -14.33 25.45 2.62
N THR A 319 -15.16 26.14 1.84
CA THR A 319 -15.04 27.56 1.52
C THR A 319 -16.38 28.25 1.67
N GLU A 320 -16.38 29.53 1.95
CA GLU A 320 -17.57 30.37 2.05
C GLU A 320 -17.59 31.39 0.92
N SER A 321 -18.74 31.57 0.27
CA SER A 321 -19.00 32.65 -0.67
C SER A 321 -20.45 33.11 -0.53
N GLU A 322 -20.69 34.43 -0.55
CA GLU A 322 -22.01 35.03 -0.46
C GLU A 322 -22.86 34.52 0.74
N LYS A 323 -22.21 34.29 1.88
CA LYS A 323 -22.79 33.72 3.11
C LYS A 323 -23.35 32.27 2.96
N ARG A 324 -22.81 31.51 2.03
CA ARG A 324 -23.12 30.11 1.83
C ARG A 324 -21.85 29.27 1.90
N ASP A 325 -21.97 28.10 2.53
CA ASP A 325 -20.89 27.13 2.62
C ASP A 325 -20.86 26.26 1.34
N TYR A 326 -19.66 26.07 0.82
CA TYR A 326 -19.36 25.18 -0.29
C TYR A 326 -18.22 24.26 0.10
N ALA A 327 -18.12 23.14 -0.60
CA ALA A 327 -16.94 22.29 -0.50
C ALA A 327 -16.34 22.00 -1.88
N LEU A 328 -15.00 21.91 -1.93
CA LEU A 328 -14.33 21.26 -3.04
C LEU A 328 -14.68 19.78 -2.97
N LYS A 329 -15.16 19.22 -4.08
CA LYS A 329 -15.67 17.84 -4.09
C LYS A 329 -14.58 16.83 -3.67
N PRO A 330 -14.82 16.02 -2.63
CA PRO A 330 -13.93 14.91 -2.26
C PRO A 330 -14.18 13.65 -3.10
N MET A 331 -15.31 13.60 -3.84
CA MET A 331 -15.75 12.52 -4.72
C MET A 331 -16.75 13.02 -5.76
N ASN A 332 -16.99 12.22 -6.81
CA ASN A 332 -17.80 12.64 -7.97
C ASN A 332 -19.25 12.14 -7.94
N CYS A 333 -19.57 11.15 -7.09
CA CYS A 333 -20.85 10.45 -7.09
C CYS A 333 -22.09 11.36 -7.03
N PRO A 334 -22.19 12.40 -6.18
CA PRO A 334 -23.38 13.25 -6.18
C PRO A 334 -23.56 14.02 -7.49
N GLY A 335 -22.44 14.45 -8.10
CA GLY A 335 -22.45 15.14 -9.40
C GLY A 335 -22.99 14.26 -10.53
N HIS A 336 -22.60 13.00 -10.58
CA HIS A 336 -23.10 12.04 -11.57
C HIS A 336 -24.61 11.76 -11.41
N ILE A 337 -25.10 11.70 -10.17
CA ILE A 337 -26.53 11.55 -9.88
C ILE A 337 -27.29 12.79 -10.39
N LEU A 338 -26.76 14.00 -10.18
CA LEU A 338 -27.38 15.22 -10.70
C LEU A 338 -27.44 15.24 -12.24
N ILE A 339 -26.44 14.66 -12.92
CA ILE A 339 -26.45 14.49 -14.37
C ILE A 339 -27.51 13.43 -14.78
N PHE A 340 -27.56 12.29 -14.09
CA PHE A 340 -28.53 11.23 -14.33
C PHE A 340 -29.97 11.76 -14.24
N LYS A 341 -30.28 12.62 -13.29
CA LYS A 341 -31.60 13.23 -13.08
C LYS A 341 -32.06 14.15 -14.22
N GLN A 342 -31.16 14.53 -15.14
CA GLN A 342 -31.56 15.38 -16.25
C GLN A 342 -32.33 14.57 -17.29
N GLY A 343 -33.61 14.87 -17.46
CA GLY A 343 -34.54 14.15 -18.33
C GLY A 343 -35.04 12.83 -17.73
N VAL A 344 -36.10 12.31 -18.30
CA VAL A 344 -36.73 11.04 -17.89
C VAL A 344 -35.88 9.89 -18.42
N LYS A 345 -35.52 8.94 -17.57
CA LYS A 345 -34.88 7.68 -17.92
C LYS A 345 -35.88 6.53 -17.84
N SER A 346 -35.71 5.53 -18.69
CA SER A 346 -36.50 4.29 -18.63
C SER A 346 -35.56 3.09 -18.37
N TYR A 347 -36.15 1.96 -18.00
CA TYR A 347 -35.39 0.71 -17.84
C TYR A 347 -34.60 0.30 -19.09
N ARG A 348 -35.00 0.76 -20.29
CA ARG A 348 -34.29 0.50 -21.56
C ARG A 348 -33.02 1.30 -21.71
N ASP A 349 -32.86 2.39 -20.96
CA ASP A 349 -31.66 3.21 -20.93
C ASP A 349 -30.59 2.62 -20.00
N LEU A 350 -30.97 1.64 -19.16
CA LEU A 350 -30.09 0.98 -18.20
C LEU A 350 -29.50 -0.33 -18.79
N PRO A 351 -28.25 -0.67 -18.47
CA PRO A 351 -27.33 0.05 -17.59
C PRO A 351 -26.75 1.30 -18.25
N LEU A 352 -26.75 2.42 -17.54
CA LEU A 352 -26.17 3.69 -17.99
C LEU A 352 -24.84 3.91 -17.27
N ARG A 353 -23.74 3.99 -18.03
CA ARG A 353 -22.38 4.07 -17.49
C ARG A 353 -21.81 5.47 -17.72
N TYR A 354 -21.56 6.21 -16.65
CA TYR A 354 -20.82 7.47 -16.69
C TYR A 354 -19.37 7.26 -16.26
N GLY A 355 -18.44 7.99 -16.89
CA GLY A 355 -17.04 8.08 -16.48
C GLY A 355 -16.58 9.53 -16.43
N GLU A 356 -15.76 9.88 -15.45
CA GLU A 356 -15.18 11.22 -15.31
C GLU A 356 -13.72 11.12 -14.87
N PHE A 357 -12.83 11.85 -15.55
CA PHE A 357 -11.54 12.22 -14.95
C PHE A 357 -11.81 13.37 -13.99
N GLY A 358 -12.23 13.01 -12.80
CA GLY A 358 -12.75 13.91 -11.78
C GLY A 358 -11.67 14.42 -10.86
N ALA A 359 -11.38 15.73 -10.88
CA ALA A 359 -10.50 16.35 -9.90
C ALA A 359 -11.20 16.39 -8.53
N CYS A 360 -10.64 15.66 -7.57
CA CYS A 360 -11.11 15.56 -6.19
C CYS A 360 -10.10 16.13 -5.21
N HIS A 361 -10.59 16.62 -4.07
CA HIS A 361 -9.77 17.24 -3.05
C HIS A 361 -10.11 16.66 -1.68
N ARG A 362 -9.09 16.20 -0.95
CA ARG A 362 -9.24 15.66 0.41
C ARG A 362 -8.25 16.32 1.36
N ASN A 363 -8.74 16.81 2.49
CA ASN A 363 -7.92 17.46 3.50
C ASN A 363 -7.14 16.42 4.32
N GLU A 364 -6.21 15.73 3.63
CA GLU A 364 -5.34 14.75 4.28
C GLU A 364 -4.39 15.42 5.27
N PRO A 365 -4.16 14.82 6.46
CA PRO A 365 -3.21 15.35 7.43
C PRO A 365 -1.78 15.38 6.87
N SER A 366 -1.02 16.41 7.22
CA SER A 366 0.35 16.60 6.68
C SER A 366 1.27 15.42 6.91
N GLY A 367 1.16 14.74 8.06
CA GLY A 367 1.94 13.54 8.38
C GLY A 367 1.58 12.29 7.56
N GLY A 368 0.44 12.30 6.86
CA GLY A 368 0.01 11.22 5.98
C GLY A 368 0.42 11.40 4.52
N LEU A 369 0.93 12.58 4.13
CA LEU A 369 1.31 12.86 2.74
C LEU A 369 2.56 12.08 2.32
N HIS A 370 2.54 11.49 1.12
CA HIS A 370 3.65 10.69 0.63
C HIS A 370 3.79 10.73 -0.90
N GLY A 371 4.55 11.69 -1.41
CA GLY A 371 4.80 11.85 -2.86
C GLY A 371 3.49 11.83 -3.66
N LEU A 372 3.46 11.02 -4.72
CA LEU A 372 2.26 10.77 -5.53
C LEU A 372 1.28 9.76 -4.89
N MET A 373 1.72 9.00 -3.90
CA MET A 373 0.93 7.91 -3.31
C MET A 373 -0.21 8.40 -2.42
N ARG A 374 -0.03 9.53 -1.75
CA ARG A 374 -1.05 10.17 -0.92
C ARG A 374 -0.97 11.67 -1.01
N VAL A 375 -1.92 12.25 -1.71
CA VAL A 375 -2.00 13.68 -2.07
C VAL A 375 -3.31 14.29 -1.57
N ARG A 376 -3.41 15.62 -1.57
CA ARG A 376 -4.63 16.37 -1.22
C ARG A 376 -5.49 16.70 -2.42
N ALA A 377 -4.89 16.86 -3.60
CA ALA A 377 -5.59 17.04 -4.86
C ALA A 377 -5.20 15.93 -5.82
N PHE A 378 -6.17 15.25 -6.38
CA PHE A 378 -5.96 14.12 -7.30
C PHE A 378 -7.07 14.04 -8.34
N THR A 379 -6.75 13.43 -9.47
CA THR A 379 -7.71 13.14 -10.53
C THR A 379 -8.01 11.64 -10.52
N GLN A 380 -9.28 11.30 -10.36
CA GLN A 380 -9.73 9.90 -10.33
C GLN A 380 -10.35 9.49 -11.67
N ASP A 381 -10.06 8.27 -12.14
CA ASP A 381 -10.79 7.62 -13.23
C ASP A 381 -12.12 7.07 -12.72
N ASP A 382 -12.94 7.97 -12.23
CA ASP A 382 -14.16 7.64 -11.53
C ASP A 382 -15.31 7.32 -12.49
N GLY A 383 -16.11 6.34 -12.14
CA GLY A 383 -17.28 5.98 -12.92
C GLY A 383 -18.42 5.46 -12.06
N HIS A 384 -19.62 5.70 -12.56
CA HIS A 384 -20.85 5.28 -11.91
C HIS A 384 -21.76 4.60 -12.92
N ILE A 385 -22.17 3.39 -12.60
CA ILE A 385 -23.09 2.60 -13.41
C ILE A 385 -24.43 2.63 -12.71
N PHE A 386 -25.44 3.18 -13.39
CA PHE A 386 -26.83 3.15 -12.95
C PHE A 386 -27.50 1.94 -13.61
N CYS A 387 -27.99 1.01 -12.82
CA CYS A 387 -28.52 -0.25 -13.32
C CYS A 387 -29.72 -0.74 -12.48
N THR A 388 -30.41 -1.76 -12.97
CA THR A 388 -31.38 -2.52 -12.18
C THR A 388 -30.68 -3.55 -11.30
N GLU A 389 -31.36 -4.08 -10.27
CA GLU A 389 -30.80 -5.15 -9.42
C GLU A 389 -30.33 -6.36 -10.24
N ASP A 390 -31.10 -6.79 -11.24
CA ASP A 390 -30.78 -7.94 -12.09
C ASP A 390 -29.53 -7.73 -12.98
N GLN A 391 -29.11 -6.49 -13.19
CA GLN A 391 -27.94 -6.15 -14.00
C GLN A 391 -26.64 -6.13 -13.18
N ILE A 392 -26.69 -6.14 -11.84
CA ILE A 392 -25.51 -5.98 -10.96
C ILE A 392 -24.44 -7.04 -11.28
N LEU A 393 -24.84 -8.32 -11.31
CA LEU A 393 -23.89 -9.43 -11.54
C LEU A 393 -23.17 -9.29 -12.88
N ALA A 394 -23.92 -8.99 -13.95
CA ALA A 394 -23.36 -8.85 -15.30
C ALA A 394 -22.37 -7.66 -15.37
N GLU A 395 -22.73 -6.51 -14.75
CA GLU A 395 -21.90 -5.32 -14.74
C GLU A 395 -20.62 -5.52 -13.92
N CYS A 396 -20.71 -6.14 -12.73
CA CYS A 396 -19.54 -6.43 -11.90
C CYS A 396 -18.59 -7.43 -12.58
N THR A 397 -19.11 -8.46 -13.25
CA THR A 397 -18.31 -9.44 -13.99
C THR A 397 -17.61 -8.78 -15.18
N ALA A 398 -18.33 -7.97 -15.97
CA ALA A 398 -17.75 -7.24 -17.10
C ALA A 398 -16.68 -6.24 -16.65
N TYR A 399 -16.92 -5.55 -15.53
CA TYR A 399 -15.95 -4.64 -14.94
C TYR A 399 -14.68 -5.35 -14.48
N THR A 400 -14.79 -6.50 -13.82
CA THR A 400 -13.63 -7.29 -13.39
C THR A 400 -12.76 -7.71 -14.58
N ALA A 401 -13.37 -8.20 -15.66
CA ALA A 401 -12.64 -8.56 -16.89
C ALA A 401 -11.95 -7.34 -17.53
N LEU A 402 -12.63 -6.19 -17.55
CA LEU A 402 -12.07 -4.95 -18.08
C LEU A 402 -10.86 -4.49 -17.27
N LEU A 403 -10.95 -4.51 -15.94
CA LEU A 403 -9.89 -4.13 -15.01
C LEU A 403 -8.67 -5.04 -15.19
N GLN A 404 -8.86 -6.36 -15.27
CA GLN A 404 -7.78 -7.32 -15.53
C GLN A 404 -7.02 -7.00 -16.82
N LYS A 405 -7.76 -6.70 -17.90
CA LYS A 405 -7.17 -6.31 -19.18
C LYS A 405 -6.35 -5.03 -19.05
N VAL A 406 -6.89 -3.99 -18.40
CA VAL A 406 -6.19 -2.72 -18.19
C VAL A 406 -4.90 -2.94 -17.41
N TYR A 407 -4.94 -3.69 -16.31
CA TYR A 407 -3.77 -3.95 -15.50
C TYR A 407 -2.69 -4.74 -16.25
N ALA A 408 -3.08 -5.73 -17.04
CA ALA A 408 -2.15 -6.47 -17.90
C ALA A 408 -1.48 -5.55 -18.93
N ASP A 409 -2.22 -4.61 -19.54
CA ASP A 409 -1.69 -3.63 -20.48
C ASP A 409 -0.64 -2.69 -19.85
N PHE A 410 -0.73 -2.44 -18.53
CA PHE A 410 0.26 -1.66 -17.76
C PHE A 410 1.38 -2.51 -17.15
N GLY A 411 1.39 -3.83 -17.37
CA GLY A 411 2.45 -4.74 -16.90
C GLY A 411 2.23 -5.29 -15.50
N PHE A 412 0.98 -5.34 -15.01
CA PHE A 412 0.62 -5.98 -13.75
C PHE A 412 -0.09 -7.31 -14.03
N ALA A 413 0.56 -8.42 -13.62
CA ALA A 413 0.01 -9.76 -13.79
C ALA A 413 -0.76 -10.26 -12.56
N ASP A 414 -0.29 -9.90 -11.37
CA ASP A 414 -0.82 -10.42 -10.11
C ASP A 414 -1.79 -9.43 -9.47
N ILE A 415 -3.04 -9.87 -9.30
CA ILE A 415 -4.11 -9.08 -8.69
C ILE A 415 -4.65 -9.87 -7.49
N ILE A 416 -4.75 -9.20 -6.34
CA ILE A 416 -5.37 -9.74 -5.14
C ILE A 416 -6.78 -9.13 -5.04
N TYR A 417 -7.79 -10.00 -4.88
CA TYR A 417 -9.18 -9.62 -4.77
C TYR A 417 -9.61 -9.71 -3.31
N LYS A 418 -10.16 -8.61 -2.76
CA LYS A 418 -10.68 -8.57 -1.39
C LYS A 418 -12.12 -8.08 -1.43
N ILE A 419 -13.01 -8.78 -0.74
CA ILE A 419 -14.42 -8.35 -0.57
C ILE A 419 -14.55 -7.76 0.81
N ALA A 420 -14.76 -6.45 0.88
CA ALA A 420 -15.02 -5.73 2.10
C ALA A 420 -16.53 -5.69 2.36
N THR A 421 -16.94 -6.35 3.44
CA THR A 421 -18.34 -6.52 3.81
C THR A 421 -18.82 -5.44 4.78
N ARG A 422 -20.07 -5.50 5.19
CA ARG A 422 -20.79 -4.51 6.02
C ARG A 422 -20.06 -4.13 7.29
N PRO A 423 -19.88 -2.82 7.58
CA PRO A 423 -19.41 -2.32 8.87
C PRO A 423 -20.55 -2.24 9.90
N ASP A 424 -20.21 -2.08 11.18
CA ASP A 424 -21.19 -1.93 12.26
C ASP A 424 -22.08 -0.69 12.05
N VAL A 425 -21.49 0.42 11.64
CA VAL A 425 -22.22 1.68 11.34
C VAL A 425 -22.42 1.80 9.84
N ARG A 426 -23.64 1.54 9.38
CA ARG A 426 -24.02 1.53 7.96
C ARG A 426 -25.37 2.17 7.68
N ILE A 427 -25.65 2.37 6.40
CA ILE A 427 -26.94 2.79 5.86
C ILE A 427 -27.54 1.60 5.11
N GLY A 428 -28.87 1.56 4.99
CA GLY A 428 -29.61 0.49 4.32
C GLY A 428 -30.05 -0.63 5.26
N THR A 429 -30.78 -1.58 4.72
CA THR A 429 -31.31 -2.74 5.44
C THR A 429 -30.37 -3.93 5.33
N ASP A 430 -30.45 -4.88 6.26
CA ASP A 430 -29.66 -6.11 6.19
C ASP A 430 -29.95 -6.89 4.90
N GLU A 431 -31.18 -6.87 4.42
CA GLU A 431 -31.57 -7.52 3.16
C GLU A 431 -30.84 -6.89 1.95
N SER A 432 -30.76 -5.56 1.89
CA SER A 432 -30.02 -4.88 0.80
C SER A 432 -28.52 -5.20 0.84
N TRP A 433 -27.95 -5.28 2.05
CA TRP A 433 -26.56 -5.69 2.22
C TRP A 433 -26.32 -7.15 1.82
N ASP A 434 -27.22 -8.07 2.21
CA ASP A 434 -27.12 -9.48 1.82
C ASP A 434 -27.15 -9.66 0.30
N LYS A 435 -28.00 -8.91 -0.40
CA LYS A 435 -28.06 -8.92 -1.87
C LYS A 435 -26.78 -8.38 -2.49
N ALA A 436 -26.29 -7.23 -1.99
CA ALA A 436 -25.11 -6.60 -2.52
C ALA A 436 -23.84 -7.45 -2.33
N GLU A 437 -23.62 -7.97 -1.12
CA GLU A 437 -22.48 -8.85 -0.81
C GLU A 437 -22.52 -10.12 -1.65
N ARG A 438 -23.69 -10.75 -1.79
CA ARG A 438 -23.86 -11.93 -2.63
C ARG A 438 -23.53 -11.65 -4.10
N ALA A 439 -24.02 -10.53 -4.65
CA ALA A 439 -23.74 -10.17 -6.04
C ALA A 439 -22.25 -9.96 -6.31
N LEU A 440 -21.52 -9.35 -5.36
CA LEU A 440 -20.06 -9.18 -5.47
C LEU A 440 -19.33 -10.52 -5.39
N ILE A 441 -19.72 -11.43 -4.48
CA ILE A 441 -19.16 -12.77 -4.36
C ILE A 441 -19.37 -13.56 -5.67
N GLU A 442 -20.62 -13.66 -6.13
CA GLU A 442 -20.98 -14.37 -7.35
C GLU A 442 -20.26 -13.83 -8.59
N SER A 443 -19.97 -12.52 -8.64
CA SER A 443 -19.24 -11.91 -9.76
C SER A 443 -17.78 -12.35 -9.83
N LEU A 444 -17.10 -12.51 -8.69
CA LEU A 444 -15.72 -13.03 -8.64
C LEU A 444 -15.66 -14.53 -8.90
N GLU A 445 -16.63 -15.30 -8.36
CA GLU A 445 -16.76 -16.73 -8.63
C GLU A 445 -17.02 -16.99 -10.11
N ALA A 446 -17.90 -16.22 -10.75
CA ALA A 446 -18.16 -16.30 -12.18
C ALA A 446 -16.93 -15.93 -13.04
N ALA A 447 -16.08 -15.02 -12.53
CA ALA A 447 -14.82 -14.66 -13.16
C ALA A 447 -13.68 -15.67 -12.87
N GLY A 448 -13.91 -16.69 -12.03
CA GLY A 448 -12.90 -17.66 -11.62
C GLY A 448 -11.77 -17.07 -10.77
N CYS A 449 -12.04 -16.02 -10.01
CA CYS A 449 -11.08 -15.33 -9.18
C CYS A 449 -11.13 -15.84 -7.74
N ASP A 450 -9.96 -16.20 -7.19
CA ASP A 450 -9.82 -16.43 -5.75
C ASP A 450 -9.87 -15.09 -5.01
N TYR A 451 -10.61 -15.03 -3.89
CA TYR A 451 -10.79 -13.81 -3.13
C TYR A 451 -10.65 -14.02 -1.62
N GLN A 452 -10.37 -12.92 -0.92
CA GLN A 452 -10.31 -12.85 0.53
C GLN A 452 -11.50 -12.03 1.05
N LEU A 453 -12.09 -12.47 2.17
CA LEU A 453 -13.09 -11.67 2.86
C LEU A 453 -12.43 -10.74 3.87
N SER A 454 -12.84 -9.47 3.87
CA SER A 454 -12.44 -8.44 4.82
C SER A 454 -13.66 -7.93 5.58
N PRO A 455 -14.10 -8.62 6.65
CA PRO A 455 -15.30 -8.28 7.39
C PRO A 455 -15.22 -6.89 8.03
N GLY A 456 -16.27 -6.08 7.86
CA GLY A 456 -16.37 -4.75 8.47
C GLY A 456 -15.67 -3.63 7.72
N GLU A 457 -14.93 -3.90 6.64
CA GLU A 457 -14.13 -2.93 5.89
C GLU A 457 -14.92 -2.25 4.73
N GLY A 458 -16.16 -2.58 4.55
CA GLY A 458 -17.06 -1.95 3.58
C GLY A 458 -17.28 -0.47 3.90
N ALA A 459 -17.67 0.33 2.89
CA ALA A 459 -18.09 1.70 3.15
C ALA A 459 -19.45 1.71 3.86
N PHE A 460 -19.76 2.82 4.51
CA PHE A 460 -21.03 2.92 5.27
C PHE A 460 -22.30 2.79 4.39
N TYR A 461 -22.16 2.91 3.07
CA TYR A 461 -23.26 2.86 2.10
C TYR A 461 -23.26 1.63 1.19
N GLY A 462 -22.23 0.77 1.24
CA GLY A 462 -22.24 -0.47 0.48
C GLY A 462 -20.95 -1.29 0.57
N PRO A 463 -21.04 -2.61 0.30
CA PRO A 463 -19.88 -3.49 0.20
C PRO A 463 -19.10 -3.21 -1.08
N LYS A 464 -17.84 -3.61 -1.11
CA LYS A 464 -16.96 -3.36 -2.25
C LYS A 464 -16.02 -4.54 -2.53
N ILE A 465 -15.63 -4.68 -3.79
CA ILE A 465 -14.44 -5.43 -4.18
C ILE A 465 -13.27 -4.45 -4.27
N GLU A 466 -12.18 -4.77 -3.63
CA GLU A 466 -10.89 -4.08 -3.76
C GLU A 466 -9.95 -4.92 -4.62
N TYR A 467 -9.40 -4.27 -5.65
CA TYR A 467 -8.42 -4.88 -6.55
C TYR A 467 -7.05 -4.32 -6.21
N THR A 468 -6.21 -5.17 -5.64
CA THR A 468 -4.88 -4.81 -5.15
C THR A 468 -3.83 -5.32 -6.12
N LEU A 469 -3.03 -4.40 -6.65
CA LEU A 469 -1.90 -4.73 -7.52
C LEU A 469 -0.71 -5.19 -6.70
N LYS A 470 0.00 -6.19 -7.22
CA LYS A 470 1.30 -6.59 -6.70
C LYS A 470 2.38 -6.11 -7.66
N ASP A 471 3.31 -5.31 -7.17
CA ASP A 471 4.38 -4.77 -8.01
C ASP A 471 5.57 -5.74 -8.18
N ALA A 472 6.55 -5.33 -8.99
CA ALA A 472 7.72 -6.15 -9.35
C ALA A 472 8.59 -6.60 -8.16
N ILE A 473 8.43 -5.99 -6.99
CA ILE A 473 9.14 -6.35 -5.75
C ILE A 473 8.20 -6.88 -4.66
N GLY A 474 6.96 -7.19 -5.04
CA GLY A 474 5.98 -7.86 -4.19
C GLY A 474 5.19 -6.96 -3.25
N ARG A 475 5.26 -5.60 -3.39
CA ARG A 475 4.43 -4.69 -2.58
C ARG A 475 3.00 -4.64 -3.12
N GLU A 476 2.07 -4.50 -2.20
CA GLU A 476 0.64 -4.43 -2.49
C GLU A 476 0.15 -2.98 -2.61
N TRP A 477 -0.61 -2.68 -3.68
CA TRP A 477 -1.17 -1.37 -3.96
C TRP A 477 -2.65 -1.49 -4.30
N GLN A 478 -3.52 -1.09 -3.38
CA GLN A 478 -4.94 -0.98 -3.67
C GLN A 478 -5.18 0.16 -4.66
N CYS A 479 -5.73 -0.15 -5.83
CA CYS A 479 -6.04 0.81 -6.90
C CYS A 479 -7.49 0.72 -7.34
N GLY A 480 -7.92 -0.42 -7.89
CA GLY A 480 -9.26 -0.61 -8.40
C GLY A 480 -10.28 -0.91 -7.31
N THR A 481 -11.50 -0.45 -7.55
CA THR A 481 -12.64 -0.77 -6.70
C THR A 481 -13.92 -0.85 -7.51
N ILE A 482 -14.84 -1.72 -7.11
CA ILE A 482 -16.25 -1.63 -7.48
C ILE A 482 -17.09 -1.80 -6.22
N GLN A 483 -18.11 -0.96 -6.06
CA GLN A 483 -18.93 -0.88 -4.86
C GLN A 483 -20.40 -0.78 -5.22
N VAL A 484 -21.23 -1.57 -4.56
CA VAL A 484 -22.69 -1.59 -4.77
C VAL A 484 -23.36 -0.64 -3.77
N ASP A 485 -24.20 0.25 -4.27
CA ASP A 485 -24.93 1.23 -3.46
C ASP A 485 -26.42 1.24 -3.85
N PHE A 486 -27.28 0.89 -2.91
CA PHE A 486 -28.73 0.93 -3.05
C PHE A 486 -29.36 2.23 -2.53
N SER A 487 -28.60 3.11 -1.91
CA SER A 487 -29.14 4.19 -1.09
C SER A 487 -28.95 5.60 -1.67
N MET A 488 -27.84 5.86 -2.36
CA MET A 488 -27.51 7.24 -2.73
C MET A 488 -28.40 7.79 -3.85
N ALA A 489 -28.82 6.95 -4.78
CA ALA A 489 -29.76 7.34 -5.84
C ALA A 489 -31.11 7.75 -5.23
N GLU A 490 -31.63 7.00 -4.27
CA GLU A 490 -32.87 7.32 -3.53
C GLU A 490 -32.72 8.64 -2.73
N ARG A 491 -31.63 8.82 -2.00
CA ARG A 491 -31.38 10.04 -1.20
C ARG A 491 -31.35 11.33 -2.00
N LEU A 492 -30.98 11.23 -3.29
CA LEU A 492 -30.98 12.35 -4.21
C LEU A 492 -32.18 12.35 -5.17
N ASP A 493 -33.21 11.54 -4.90
CA ASP A 493 -34.45 11.42 -5.70
C ASP A 493 -34.14 11.12 -7.20
N ALA A 494 -33.18 10.23 -7.46
CA ALA A 494 -32.88 9.77 -8.81
C ALA A 494 -33.78 8.59 -9.16
N GLU A 495 -34.54 8.70 -10.27
CA GLU A 495 -35.55 7.73 -10.65
C GLU A 495 -35.47 7.36 -12.14
N TYR A 496 -35.95 6.16 -12.46
CA TYR A 496 -36.22 5.72 -13.83
C TYR A 496 -37.63 5.10 -13.90
N VAL A 497 -38.18 5.04 -15.10
CA VAL A 497 -39.47 4.38 -15.33
C VAL A 497 -39.21 2.90 -15.64
N GLY A 498 -39.75 2.02 -14.80
CA GLY A 498 -39.65 0.57 -14.95
C GLY A 498 -40.52 0.01 -16.10
N GLU A 499 -40.40 -1.28 -16.37
CA GLU A 499 -41.21 -2.00 -17.34
C GLU A 499 -42.70 -2.02 -16.92
N ASP A 500 -42.96 -1.97 -15.62
CA ASP A 500 -44.28 -1.87 -15.00
C ASP A 500 -44.89 -0.47 -15.12
N GLY A 501 -44.19 0.49 -15.70
CA GLY A 501 -44.62 1.89 -15.82
C GLY A 501 -44.49 2.70 -14.50
N ALA A 502 -44.03 2.09 -13.42
CA ALA A 502 -43.79 2.77 -12.14
C ALA A 502 -42.40 3.42 -12.09
N ARG A 503 -42.22 4.31 -11.12
CA ARG A 503 -40.91 4.92 -10.86
C ARG A 503 -40.11 4.09 -9.85
N HIS A 504 -38.86 3.83 -10.17
CA HIS A 504 -37.92 3.08 -9.37
C HIS A 504 -36.64 3.84 -9.19
N HIS A 505 -35.91 3.61 -8.09
CA HIS A 505 -34.55 4.09 -7.90
C HIS A 505 -33.58 3.10 -8.50
N PRO A 506 -32.59 3.54 -9.32
CA PRO A 506 -31.56 2.64 -9.83
C PRO A 506 -30.59 2.23 -8.72
N VAL A 507 -30.03 1.04 -8.85
CA VAL A 507 -28.82 0.67 -8.12
C VAL A 507 -27.64 1.42 -8.74
N MET A 508 -26.71 1.86 -7.93
CA MET A 508 -25.54 2.56 -8.37
C MET A 508 -24.27 1.76 -8.06
N LEU A 509 -23.46 1.49 -9.07
CA LEU A 509 -22.17 0.88 -8.89
C LEU A 509 -21.10 1.97 -9.02
N HIS A 510 -20.36 2.23 -7.94
CA HIS A 510 -19.20 3.12 -7.94
C HIS A 510 -18.00 2.31 -8.38
N ARG A 511 -17.23 2.79 -9.35
CA ARG A 511 -16.05 2.08 -9.81
C ARG A 511 -14.89 3.00 -10.16
N ALA A 512 -13.69 2.53 -9.91
CA ALA A 512 -12.46 3.14 -10.40
C ALA A 512 -11.48 2.02 -10.77
N ILE A 513 -10.85 2.07 -11.94
CA ILE A 513 -9.88 1.06 -12.40
C ILE A 513 -8.48 1.39 -11.88
N VAL A 514 -7.95 2.56 -12.25
CA VAL A 514 -6.62 2.99 -11.82
C VAL A 514 -6.66 3.82 -10.52
N GLY A 515 -7.85 4.29 -10.12
CA GLY A 515 -8.05 5.12 -8.97
C GLY A 515 -7.55 6.54 -9.19
N SER A 516 -6.69 7.06 -8.32
CA SER A 516 -6.00 8.34 -8.55
C SER A 516 -4.92 8.17 -9.62
N LEU A 517 -4.94 9.01 -10.67
CA LEU A 517 -3.92 9.02 -11.71
C LEU A 517 -2.53 9.33 -11.11
N GLU A 518 -2.46 10.24 -10.15
CA GLU A 518 -1.22 10.57 -9.43
C GLU A 518 -0.63 9.33 -8.78
N ARG A 519 -1.42 8.62 -7.99
CA ARG A 519 -0.99 7.39 -7.31
C ARG A 519 -0.63 6.30 -8.30
N PHE A 520 -1.42 6.09 -9.33
CA PHE A 520 -1.17 5.07 -10.33
C PHE A 520 0.10 5.36 -11.14
N ILE A 521 0.35 6.62 -11.54
CA ILE A 521 1.60 7.01 -12.19
C ILE A 521 2.80 6.81 -11.26
N GLY A 522 2.66 7.12 -9.96
CA GLY A 522 3.68 6.81 -8.96
C GLY A 522 4.01 5.32 -8.92
N ILE A 523 2.98 4.46 -8.90
CA ILE A 523 3.13 3.00 -8.94
C ILE A 523 3.79 2.54 -10.24
N LEU A 524 3.41 3.10 -11.39
CA LEU A 524 4.04 2.80 -12.68
C LEU A 524 5.54 3.16 -12.71
N ILE A 525 5.91 4.31 -12.17
CA ILE A 525 7.32 4.73 -12.07
C ILE A 525 8.10 3.70 -11.24
N GLU A 526 7.55 3.26 -10.12
CA GLU A 526 8.18 2.27 -9.24
C GLU A 526 8.17 0.86 -9.83
N GLN A 527 7.08 0.43 -10.47
CA GLN A 527 6.96 -0.86 -11.17
C GLN A 527 8.07 -1.03 -12.21
N HIS A 528 8.26 -0.02 -13.03
CA HIS A 528 9.25 -0.03 -14.12
C HIS A 528 10.62 0.53 -13.70
N ALA A 529 10.82 0.90 -12.42
CA ALA A 529 12.04 1.57 -11.95
C ALA A 529 12.41 2.79 -12.82
N GLY A 530 11.42 3.54 -13.32
CA GLY A 530 11.56 4.66 -14.25
C GLY A 530 11.85 4.28 -15.70
N ALA A 531 12.08 2.99 -16.01
CA ALA A 531 12.32 2.50 -17.37
C ALA A 531 10.99 2.11 -18.05
N LEU A 532 10.11 3.11 -18.24
CA LEU A 532 8.76 2.91 -18.78
C LEU A 532 8.78 2.22 -20.15
N PRO A 533 7.78 1.33 -20.46
CA PRO A 533 7.60 0.77 -21.79
C PRO A 533 7.52 1.86 -22.88
N VAL A 534 7.81 1.52 -24.12
CA VAL A 534 7.86 2.48 -25.23
C VAL A 534 6.58 3.31 -25.33
N TRP A 535 5.42 2.68 -25.18
CA TRP A 535 4.13 3.35 -25.33
C TRP A 535 3.83 4.36 -24.20
N LEU A 536 4.38 4.14 -23.00
CA LEU A 536 4.24 5.03 -21.82
C LEU A 536 5.34 6.10 -21.75
N ALA A 537 6.51 5.86 -22.34
CA ALA A 537 7.67 6.72 -22.17
C ALA A 537 7.38 8.18 -22.59
N PRO A 538 7.63 9.18 -21.73
CA PRO A 538 7.43 10.60 -22.06
C PRO A 538 8.19 11.04 -23.31
N VAL A 539 9.39 10.53 -23.47
CA VAL A 539 10.24 10.64 -24.66
C VAL A 539 10.50 9.22 -25.13
N GLN A 540 10.03 8.88 -26.32
CA GLN A 540 10.18 7.54 -26.90
C GLN A 540 11.51 7.38 -27.65
N VAL A 541 11.93 8.47 -28.29
CA VAL A 541 13.13 8.49 -29.14
C VAL A 541 13.87 9.81 -28.94
N VAL A 542 15.18 9.74 -28.81
CA VAL A 542 16.05 10.91 -29.02
C VAL A 542 16.88 10.70 -30.26
N VAL A 543 16.98 11.73 -31.10
CA VAL A 543 17.81 11.72 -32.32
C VAL A 543 18.99 12.65 -32.12
N THR A 544 20.22 12.14 -32.31
CA THR A 544 21.45 12.92 -32.11
C THR A 544 22.44 12.73 -33.26
N GLY A 545 23.12 13.80 -33.64
CA GLY A 545 24.21 13.78 -34.62
C GLY A 545 25.57 13.56 -33.95
N ILE A 546 26.51 12.96 -34.69
CA ILE A 546 27.91 12.83 -34.26
C ILE A 546 28.60 14.21 -34.27
N THR A 547 28.28 15.04 -35.26
CA THR A 547 28.75 16.41 -35.43
C THR A 547 27.62 17.34 -35.86
N ASP A 548 27.87 18.63 -35.92
CA ASP A 548 26.89 19.62 -36.39
C ASP A 548 26.52 19.45 -37.87
N ALA A 549 27.36 18.79 -38.66
CA ALA A 549 27.14 18.57 -40.12
C ALA A 549 25.89 17.72 -40.38
N GLN A 550 25.43 16.93 -39.39
CA GLN A 550 24.21 16.11 -39.51
C GLN A 550 22.97 16.79 -38.94
N ALA A 551 23.04 18.03 -38.43
CA ALA A 551 21.94 18.70 -37.75
C ALA A 551 20.62 18.74 -38.60
N ASP A 552 20.69 18.99 -39.90
CA ASP A 552 19.52 18.99 -40.75
C ASP A 552 18.91 17.60 -40.91
N TYR A 553 19.73 16.57 -41.01
CA TYR A 553 19.25 15.20 -41.07
C TYR A 553 18.66 14.74 -39.72
N VAL A 554 19.24 15.13 -38.59
CA VAL A 554 18.66 14.92 -37.26
C VAL A 554 17.25 15.51 -37.17
N ARG A 555 17.08 16.76 -37.62
CA ARG A 555 15.76 17.42 -37.62
C ARG A 555 14.79 16.73 -38.60
N HIS A 556 15.27 16.27 -39.74
CA HIS A 556 14.46 15.52 -40.71
C HIS A 556 13.95 14.20 -40.10
N VAL A 557 14.83 13.40 -39.51
CA VAL A 557 14.47 12.15 -38.85
C VAL A 557 13.46 12.40 -37.72
N ALA A 558 13.74 13.37 -36.84
CA ALA A 558 12.84 13.71 -35.74
C ALA A 558 11.45 14.14 -36.25
N LYS A 559 11.39 14.99 -37.27
CA LYS A 559 10.11 15.45 -37.89
C LYS A 559 9.34 14.30 -38.51
N THR A 560 10.03 13.37 -39.19
CA THR A 560 9.43 12.17 -39.76
C THR A 560 8.78 11.30 -38.70
N LEU A 561 9.48 11.08 -37.58
CA LEU A 561 8.95 10.31 -36.46
C LEU A 561 7.81 11.03 -35.73
N GLN A 562 7.91 12.34 -35.54
CA GLN A 562 6.84 13.16 -34.93
C GLN A 562 5.56 13.15 -35.79
N ALA A 563 5.68 13.12 -37.13
CA ALA A 563 4.53 13.00 -38.02
C ALA A 563 3.78 11.65 -37.87
N GLN A 564 4.42 10.63 -37.29
CA GLN A 564 3.79 9.37 -36.92
C GLN A 564 3.18 9.39 -35.48
N GLY A 565 3.14 10.56 -34.84
CA GLY A 565 2.61 10.72 -33.48
C GLY A 565 3.59 10.30 -32.37
N LEU A 566 4.87 10.09 -32.70
CA LEU A 566 5.89 9.72 -31.71
C LEU A 566 6.37 10.93 -30.90
N ARG A 567 6.68 10.73 -29.63
CA ARG A 567 7.30 11.72 -28.74
C ARG A 567 8.81 11.67 -28.91
N VAL A 568 9.35 12.64 -29.64
CA VAL A 568 10.74 12.66 -30.11
C VAL A 568 11.43 13.94 -29.68
N GLU A 569 12.62 13.81 -29.10
CA GLU A 569 13.55 14.90 -28.81
C GLU A 569 14.76 14.86 -29.75
N THR A 570 15.42 16.00 -29.93
CA THR A 570 16.69 16.10 -30.67
C THR A 570 17.79 16.60 -29.75
N ASP A 571 19.00 16.02 -29.87
CA ASP A 571 20.19 16.51 -29.17
C ASP A 571 21.21 17.02 -30.18
N LEU A 572 21.20 18.32 -30.38
CA LEU A 572 22.09 19.04 -31.28
C LEU A 572 23.23 19.76 -30.56
N ARG A 573 23.46 19.47 -29.28
CA ARG A 573 24.55 20.06 -28.50
C ARG A 573 25.91 19.68 -29.10
N ASN A 574 26.86 20.60 -29.04
CA ASN A 574 28.24 20.34 -29.44
C ASN A 574 29.01 19.58 -28.33
N GLU A 575 28.63 18.31 -28.16
CA GLU A 575 29.21 17.40 -27.16
C GLU A 575 29.61 16.08 -27.81
N LYS A 576 30.56 15.37 -27.16
CA LYS A 576 30.99 14.03 -27.64
C LYS A 576 29.80 13.08 -27.66
N ILE A 577 29.65 12.33 -28.75
CA ILE A 577 28.55 11.38 -28.93
C ILE A 577 28.43 10.36 -27.78
N THR A 578 29.55 9.93 -27.22
CA THR A 578 29.58 9.02 -26.06
C THR A 578 28.98 9.66 -24.81
N TYR A 579 29.21 10.97 -24.61
CA TYR A 579 28.59 11.72 -23.52
C TYR A 579 27.07 11.84 -23.70
N LYS A 580 26.61 12.23 -24.88
CA LYS A 580 25.18 12.31 -25.22
C LYS A 580 24.48 10.97 -25.01
N ILE A 581 25.05 9.87 -25.51
CA ILE A 581 24.48 8.52 -25.33
C ILE A 581 24.39 8.18 -23.84
N ARG A 582 25.43 8.50 -23.04
CA ARG A 582 25.41 8.22 -21.59
C ARG A 582 24.30 9.01 -20.88
N GLU A 583 24.17 10.30 -21.15
CA GLU A 583 23.11 11.12 -20.54
C GLU A 583 21.73 10.58 -20.86
N HIS A 584 21.44 10.30 -22.13
CA HIS A 584 20.15 9.75 -22.54
C HIS A 584 19.89 8.34 -22.01
N SER A 585 20.94 7.54 -21.84
CA SER A 585 20.82 6.22 -21.16
C SER A 585 20.47 6.36 -19.68
N LEU A 586 21.01 7.36 -18.97
CA LEU A 586 20.66 7.67 -17.58
C LEU A 586 19.21 8.15 -17.46
N GLN A 587 18.68 8.83 -18.47
CA GLN A 587 17.26 9.19 -18.58
C GLN A 587 16.34 8.00 -18.95
N LYS A 588 16.91 6.79 -19.07
CA LYS A 588 16.18 5.53 -19.33
C LYS A 588 15.32 5.56 -20.59
N LEU A 589 15.71 6.32 -21.60
CA LEU A 589 14.98 6.43 -22.87
C LEU A 589 14.91 5.07 -23.57
N PRO A 590 13.75 4.75 -24.21
CA PRO A 590 13.62 3.51 -24.97
C PRO A 590 14.60 3.40 -26.13
N TYR A 591 14.72 4.48 -26.92
CA TYR A 591 15.54 4.49 -28.11
C TYR A 591 16.40 5.76 -28.25
N ILE A 592 17.65 5.57 -28.63
CA ILE A 592 18.60 6.62 -29.02
C ILE A 592 19.00 6.35 -30.47
N LEU A 593 18.71 7.29 -31.36
CA LEU A 593 19.12 7.23 -32.78
C LEU A 593 20.33 8.11 -32.99
N VAL A 594 21.43 7.50 -33.39
CA VAL A 594 22.67 8.19 -33.71
C VAL A 594 22.81 8.28 -35.22
N VAL A 595 23.14 9.46 -35.73
CA VAL A 595 23.34 9.69 -37.14
C VAL A 595 24.69 10.35 -37.42
N GLY A 596 25.44 9.73 -38.29
CA GLY A 596 26.67 10.25 -38.89
C GLY A 596 26.51 10.49 -40.39
N ASP A 597 27.59 10.73 -41.11
CA ASP A 597 27.53 10.96 -42.54
C ASP A 597 27.05 9.72 -43.32
N LYS A 598 27.47 8.52 -42.87
CA LYS A 598 27.04 7.25 -43.51
C LYS A 598 25.53 7.03 -43.39
N GLU A 599 24.99 7.27 -42.19
CA GLU A 599 23.54 7.15 -41.95
C GLU A 599 22.76 8.18 -42.77
N LYS A 600 23.26 9.42 -42.83
CA LYS A 600 22.67 10.50 -43.63
C LYS A 600 22.63 10.16 -45.14
N GLU A 601 23.75 9.65 -45.70
CA GLU A 601 23.84 9.26 -47.11
C GLU A 601 22.93 8.06 -47.42
N ALA A 602 22.81 7.13 -46.48
CA ALA A 602 21.98 5.92 -46.65
C ALA A 602 20.50 6.10 -46.34
N GLY A 603 20.07 7.26 -45.82
CA GLY A 603 18.69 7.46 -45.32
C GLY A 603 18.36 6.55 -44.13
N ALA A 604 19.36 6.27 -43.30
CA ALA A 604 19.30 5.30 -42.22
C ALA A 604 19.59 5.94 -40.85
N VAL A 605 19.48 5.17 -39.79
CA VAL A 605 19.79 5.56 -38.40
C VAL A 605 20.49 4.41 -37.68
N ALA A 606 21.51 4.71 -36.86
CA ALA A 606 22.09 3.74 -35.95
C ALA A 606 21.26 3.69 -34.67
N VAL A 607 20.67 2.56 -34.36
CA VAL A 607 19.65 2.40 -33.31
C VAL A 607 20.29 1.79 -32.07
N ARG A 608 20.16 2.47 -30.94
CA ARG A 608 20.46 1.95 -29.61
C ARG A 608 19.19 1.85 -28.81
N ALA A 609 18.88 0.65 -28.35
CA ALA A 609 17.80 0.40 -27.42
C ALA A 609 18.28 0.51 -25.95
N ARG A 610 17.34 0.63 -25.05
CA ARG A 610 17.59 0.66 -23.59
C ARG A 610 18.47 -0.52 -23.16
N GLY A 611 19.24 -0.33 -22.09
CA GLY A 611 20.20 -1.32 -21.63
C GLY A 611 21.48 -1.36 -22.46
N ASN A 612 21.75 -0.31 -23.26
CA ASN A 612 22.91 -0.18 -24.14
C ASN A 612 22.98 -1.25 -25.25
N VAL A 613 21.82 -1.77 -25.67
CA VAL A 613 21.71 -2.75 -26.75
C VAL A 613 21.88 -2.06 -28.09
N ASP A 614 22.92 -2.40 -28.84
CA ASP A 614 23.16 -1.90 -30.19
C ASP A 614 22.37 -2.75 -31.20
N LEU A 615 21.42 -2.14 -31.87
CA LEU A 615 20.59 -2.80 -32.90
C LEU A 615 21.13 -2.57 -34.32
N GLY A 616 22.27 -1.90 -34.44
CA GLY A 616 22.92 -1.60 -35.72
C GLY A 616 22.25 -0.47 -36.49
N VAL A 617 22.67 -0.35 -37.77
CA VAL A 617 22.15 0.65 -38.70
C VAL A 617 20.96 0.07 -39.46
N VAL A 618 19.83 0.78 -39.43
CA VAL A 618 18.58 0.37 -40.12
C VAL A 618 18.03 1.53 -40.91
N ALA A 619 17.31 1.24 -41.99
CA ALA A 619 16.56 2.25 -42.74
C ALA A 619 15.51 2.92 -41.81
N LEU A 620 15.27 4.22 -41.99
CA LEU A 620 14.33 4.97 -41.15
C LEU A 620 12.91 4.34 -41.15
N ASP A 621 12.42 3.91 -42.31
CA ASP A 621 11.11 3.26 -42.43
C ASP A 621 11.03 1.91 -41.66
N ALA A 622 12.15 1.16 -41.60
CA ALA A 622 12.22 -0.07 -40.83
C ALA A 622 12.16 0.22 -39.32
N PHE A 623 12.80 1.29 -38.86
CA PHE A 623 12.69 1.74 -37.48
C PHE A 623 11.28 2.19 -37.11
N VAL A 624 10.61 2.96 -38.00
CA VAL A 624 9.21 3.36 -37.81
C VAL A 624 8.30 2.16 -37.62
N LYS A 625 8.45 1.11 -38.41
CA LYS A 625 7.65 -0.12 -38.29
C LYS A 625 7.94 -0.84 -36.95
N ARG A 626 9.19 -0.90 -36.55
CA ARG A 626 9.62 -1.52 -35.29
C ARG A 626 8.98 -0.82 -34.08
N ILE A 627 9.16 0.49 -33.97
CA ILE A 627 8.64 1.22 -32.80
C ILE A 627 7.11 1.22 -32.77
N ALA A 628 6.44 1.21 -33.94
CA ALA A 628 5.00 1.06 -34.02
C ALA A 628 4.54 -0.30 -33.49
N GLN A 629 5.30 -1.38 -33.75
CA GLN A 629 5.02 -2.70 -33.21
C GLN A 629 5.22 -2.75 -31.69
N ASP A 630 6.30 -2.15 -31.17
CA ASP A 630 6.57 -2.10 -29.71
C ASP A 630 5.44 -1.34 -28.99
N ILE A 631 4.96 -0.24 -29.56
CA ILE A 631 3.82 0.53 -29.01
C ILE A 631 2.53 -0.30 -29.05
N ALA A 632 2.27 -1.00 -30.14
CA ALA A 632 1.07 -1.83 -30.29
C ALA A 632 1.05 -3.04 -29.34
N SER A 633 2.21 -3.65 -29.13
CA SER A 633 2.38 -4.78 -28.20
C SER A 633 2.51 -4.35 -26.74
N LYS A 634 2.55 -3.04 -26.47
CA LYS A 634 2.78 -2.44 -25.13
C LYS A 634 4.10 -2.87 -24.46
N ALA A 635 5.12 -3.18 -25.28
CA ALA A 635 6.46 -3.57 -24.86
C ALA A 635 7.31 -2.36 -24.36
#